data_5457a51200afd1ba890c227c6a785381
#
_entry.id   5457a51200afd1ba890c227c6a785381
#
_cell.length_a   1.000
_cell.length_b   1.000
_cell.length_c   1.000
_cell.angle_alpha   90.00
_cell.angle_beta   90.00
_cell.angle_gamma   90.00
#
_symmetry.space_group_name_H-M   'P 1'
#
loop_
_entity.id
_entity.type
_entity.pdbx_description
1 polymer ?
#
loop_
_entity_poly.entity_id
_entity_poly.type
_entity_poly.pdbx_seq_one_letter_code
_entity_poly.pdbx_strand_id
1 'polypeptide(L)'
;MIITILGSGDAFGTGGRFNTCLHVEAGEERLLLDCGSSSMVALNRAGVDRNGLSTLFFTHFHGDHFGGLPAFLLDAQFVSRRKEPLLIAGPIGIEHRTRHALETDFPGGSTNPWRFPISFVEVTPDAPATLAGIAVSAFPMVHDERAGPCQGYRLSAGGKVFAYSGDTAWTEALIPLAAGAGALLVECYAWNAKLANHLDYETLAQNRDRLSAARIVLTHMGVSMLAHEEPLPEERAFDGMVLAL
;
A
#
# COMPACT_ATOMS: atom_id res chain seq x y z
N MET A 1 -3.07 -10.57 13.18
CA MET A 1 -2.67 -9.93 11.92
C MET A 1 -1.35 -9.21 12.19
N ILE A 2 -0.35 -9.40 11.34
CA ILE A 2 0.97 -8.76 11.44
C ILE A 2 1.19 -7.95 10.17
N ILE A 3 1.61 -6.70 10.31
CA ILE A 3 1.95 -5.84 9.17
C ILE A 3 3.41 -5.44 9.30
N THR A 4 4.24 -5.80 8.33
CA THR A 4 5.63 -5.36 8.23
C THR A 4 5.72 -4.27 7.17
N ILE A 5 6.13 -3.07 7.56
CA ILE A 5 6.35 -1.94 6.67
C ILE A 5 7.71 -2.13 6.01
N LEU A 6 7.73 -2.70 4.80
CA LEU A 6 8.95 -2.97 4.04
C LEU A 6 9.52 -1.70 3.42
N GLY A 7 8.64 -0.77 3.06
CA GLY A 7 8.97 0.56 2.57
C GLY A 7 7.98 1.58 3.11
N SER A 8 8.50 2.64 3.71
CA SER A 8 7.74 3.71 4.37
C SER A 8 7.91 5.08 3.70
N GLY A 9 8.66 5.13 2.60
CA GLY A 9 9.05 6.36 1.93
C GLY A 9 8.09 6.79 0.84
N ASP A 10 8.33 8.01 0.38
CA ASP A 10 7.64 8.69 -0.71
C ASP A 10 8.21 8.33 -2.09
N ALA A 11 7.72 9.00 -3.14
CA ALA A 11 8.16 8.80 -4.53
C ALA A 11 9.67 9.07 -4.74
N PHE A 12 10.29 9.86 -3.89
CA PHE A 12 11.66 10.36 -4.04
C PHE A 12 12.66 9.59 -3.16
N GLY A 13 12.19 8.63 -2.35
CA GLY A 13 13.03 7.89 -1.39
C GLY A 13 13.61 8.81 -0.31
N THR A 14 12.84 9.79 0.14
CA THR A 14 13.25 10.78 1.13
C THR A 14 13.76 10.12 2.40
N GLY A 15 14.91 10.55 2.86
CA GLY A 15 15.59 9.95 4.02
C GLY A 15 16.19 8.55 3.75
N GLY A 16 16.37 8.14 2.48
CA GLY A 16 16.91 6.85 2.09
C GLY A 16 15.93 5.69 2.27
N ARG A 17 14.64 5.98 2.39
CA ARG A 17 13.57 4.99 2.60
C ARG A 17 13.13 4.34 1.30
N PHE A 18 12.72 3.07 1.38
CA PHE A 18 12.09 2.40 0.25
C PHE A 18 10.69 2.96 -0.01
N ASN A 19 10.28 2.96 -1.28
CA ASN A 19 8.91 3.29 -1.68
C ASN A 19 7.90 2.38 -0.98
N THR A 20 6.67 2.83 -0.89
CA THR A 20 5.62 2.14 -0.17
C THR A 20 5.49 0.67 -0.54
N CYS A 21 5.60 -0.19 0.46
CA CYS A 21 5.41 -1.62 0.36
C CYS A 21 5.10 -2.19 1.75
N LEU A 22 3.93 -2.78 1.93
CA LEU A 22 3.51 -3.36 3.20
C LEU A 22 3.29 -4.86 3.03
N HIS A 23 3.97 -5.67 3.82
CA HIS A 23 3.72 -7.11 3.91
C HIS A 23 2.73 -7.38 5.04
N VAL A 24 1.62 -8.02 4.71
CA VAL A 24 0.55 -8.34 5.67
C VAL A 24 0.41 -9.84 5.81
N GLU A 25 0.41 -10.31 7.05
CA GLU A 25 0.17 -11.69 7.43
C GLU A 25 -1.14 -11.78 8.22
N ALA A 26 -2.11 -12.53 7.69
CA ALA A 26 -3.42 -12.73 8.32
C ALA A 26 -3.78 -14.22 8.32
N GLY A 27 -3.49 -14.91 9.42
CA GLY A 27 -3.56 -16.37 9.46
C GLY A 27 -2.50 -16.99 8.55
N GLU A 28 -2.94 -17.80 7.59
CA GLU A 28 -2.06 -18.41 6.59
C GLU A 28 -1.83 -17.52 5.37
N GLU A 29 -2.64 -16.48 5.21
CA GLU A 29 -2.57 -15.58 4.07
C GLU A 29 -1.42 -14.58 4.20
N ARG A 30 -0.74 -14.35 3.10
CA ARG A 30 0.35 -13.40 2.93
C ARG A 30 0.07 -12.54 1.73
N LEU A 31 0.07 -11.23 1.93
CA LEU A 31 -0.20 -10.29 0.84
C LEU A 31 0.70 -9.05 0.92
N LEU A 32 0.79 -8.33 -0.19
CA LEU A 32 1.35 -6.99 -0.22
C LEU A 32 0.23 -5.96 -0.39
N LEU A 33 0.35 -4.84 0.31
CA LEU A 33 -0.33 -3.59 -0.01
C LEU A 33 0.70 -2.63 -0.57
N ASP A 34 0.50 -2.26 -1.83
CA ASP A 34 1.42 -1.53 -2.68
C ASP A 34 2.76 -2.27 -2.91
N CYS A 35 3.36 -1.97 -4.04
CA CYS A 35 4.63 -2.52 -4.50
C CYS A 35 5.33 -1.44 -5.33
N GLY A 36 5.90 -0.44 -4.66
CA GLY A 36 6.60 0.66 -5.32
C GLY A 36 7.91 0.22 -5.99
N SER A 37 8.51 1.10 -6.76
CA SER A 37 9.66 0.80 -7.63
C SER A 37 10.86 0.16 -6.89
N SER A 38 11.06 0.46 -5.61
CA SER A 38 12.15 -0.11 -4.80
C SER A 38 11.75 -1.37 -4.02
N SER A 39 10.50 -1.85 -4.15
CA SER A 39 9.97 -2.95 -3.33
C SER A 39 10.71 -4.27 -3.53
N MET A 40 11.22 -4.56 -4.74
CA MET A 40 12.01 -5.79 -4.95
C MET A 40 13.28 -5.82 -4.10
N VAL A 41 13.93 -4.67 -3.87
CA VAL A 41 15.09 -4.57 -2.98
C VAL A 41 14.65 -4.75 -1.53
N ALA A 42 13.54 -4.13 -1.12
CA ALA A 42 13.00 -4.26 0.23
C ALA A 42 12.59 -5.70 0.58
N LEU A 43 11.89 -6.38 -0.33
CA LEU A 43 11.50 -7.80 -0.21
C LEU A 43 12.72 -8.73 -0.05
N ASN A 44 13.76 -8.52 -0.88
CA ASN A 44 14.98 -9.30 -0.81
C ASN A 44 15.73 -9.07 0.53
N ARG A 45 15.83 -7.81 0.98
CA ARG A 45 16.48 -7.48 2.27
C ARG A 45 15.76 -8.07 3.47
N ALA A 46 14.43 -8.08 3.43
CA ALA A 46 13.59 -8.65 4.47
C ALA A 46 13.48 -10.17 4.42
N GLY A 47 14.00 -10.82 3.38
CA GLY A 47 13.92 -12.29 3.21
C GLY A 47 12.48 -12.79 3.00
N VAL A 48 11.59 -11.96 2.45
CA VAL A 48 10.20 -12.36 2.20
C VAL A 48 10.15 -13.43 1.12
N ASP A 49 9.50 -14.56 1.42
CA ASP A 49 9.19 -15.57 0.41
C ASP A 49 8.11 -15.05 -0.55
N ARG A 50 8.55 -14.64 -1.74
CA ARG A 50 7.66 -14.08 -2.78
C ARG A 50 6.67 -15.12 -3.32
N ASN A 51 7.01 -16.42 -3.29
CA ASN A 51 6.11 -17.47 -3.71
C ASN A 51 4.98 -17.73 -2.68
N GLY A 52 5.22 -17.38 -1.43
CA GLY A 52 4.20 -17.44 -0.37
C GLY A 52 3.15 -16.32 -0.43
N LEU A 53 3.39 -15.26 -1.23
CA LEU A 53 2.42 -14.18 -1.37
C LEU A 53 1.24 -14.62 -2.25
N SER A 54 0.02 -14.60 -1.74
CA SER A 54 -1.19 -14.97 -2.49
C SER A 54 -1.79 -13.79 -3.28
N THR A 55 -1.64 -12.57 -2.76
CA THR A 55 -2.32 -11.38 -3.30
C THR A 55 -1.44 -10.15 -3.23
N LEU A 56 -1.49 -9.32 -4.28
CA LEU A 56 -0.96 -7.97 -4.29
C LEU A 56 -2.13 -6.98 -4.44
N PHE A 57 -2.26 -6.04 -3.49
CA PHE A 57 -3.24 -4.96 -3.53
C PHE A 57 -2.57 -3.65 -3.87
N PHE A 58 -3.25 -2.82 -4.65
CA PHE A 58 -2.76 -1.49 -5.04
C PHE A 58 -3.76 -0.40 -4.69
N THR A 59 -3.27 0.68 -4.06
CA THR A 59 -4.10 1.85 -3.72
C THR A 59 -4.36 2.73 -4.91
N HIS A 60 -3.36 2.91 -5.77
CA HIS A 60 -3.39 3.70 -7.01
C HIS A 60 -2.18 3.35 -7.90
N PHE A 61 -2.00 4.04 -9.05
CA PHE A 61 -1.03 3.65 -10.07
C PHE A 61 0.20 4.56 -10.18
N HIS A 62 0.57 5.34 -9.16
CA HIS A 62 1.86 6.01 -9.13
C HIS A 62 3.03 5.01 -8.98
N GLY A 63 4.20 5.36 -9.51
CA GLY A 63 5.35 4.46 -9.56
C GLY A 63 5.88 4.03 -8.19
N ASP A 64 5.75 4.88 -7.19
CA ASP A 64 6.15 4.60 -5.80
C ASP A 64 5.18 3.70 -5.02
N HIS A 65 4.03 3.35 -5.62
CA HIS A 65 3.06 2.38 -5.11
C HIS A 65 2.91 1.16 -6.02
N PHE A 66 3.08 1.34 -7.33
CA PHE A 66 2.76 0.32 -8.33
C PHE A 66 3.98 -0.11 -9.19
N GLY A 67 5.01 0.74 -9.27
CA GLY A 67 6.11 0.58 -10.22
C GLY A 67 7.02 -0.64 -10.00
N GLY A 68 6.92 -1.32 -8.87
CA GLY A 68 7.63 -2.57 -8.61
C GLY A 68 6.95 -3.82 -9.20
N LEU A 69 5.66 -3.72 -9.57
CA LEU A 69 4.89 -4.87 -10.05
C LEU A 69 5.47 -5.55 -11.29
N PRO A 70 5.92 -4.85 -12.34
CA PRO A 70 6.52 -5.49 -13.50
C PRO A 70 7.75 -6.34 -13.13
N ALA A 71 8.63 -5.81 -12.29
CA ALA A 71 9.82 -6.53 -11.82
C ALA A 71 9.44 -7.73 -10.94
N PHE A 72 8.42 -7.60 -10.08
CA PHE A 72 7.90 -8.69 -9.27
C PHE A 72 7.38 -9.85 -10.15
N LEU A 73 6.60 -9.55 -11.19
CA LEU A 73 6.06 -10.56 -12.10
C LEU A 73 7.16 -11.28 -12.89
N LEU A 74 8.19 -10.56 -13.32
CA LEU A 74 9.33 -11.20 -13.99
C LEU A 74 10.16 -12.05 -13.02
N ASP A 75 10.36 -11.61 -11.79
CA ASP A 75 10.98 -12.44 -10.75
C ASP A 75 10.16 -13.72 -10.53
N ALA A 76 8.84 -13.60 -10.38
CA ALA A 76 7.93 -14.73 -10.21
C ALA A 76 8.05 -15.74 -11.39
N GLN A 77 8.19 -15.25 -12.62
CA GLN A 77 8.33 -16.08 -13.82
C GLN A 77 9.69 -16.76 -13.93
N PHE A 78 10.79 -16.00 -13.73
CA PHE A 78 12.11 -16.43 -14.16
C PHE A 78 13.06 -16.78 -13.02
N VAL A 79 12.93 -16.13 -11.86
CA VAL A 79 13.83 -16.27 -10.71
C VAL A 79 13.25 -17.18 -9.65
N SER A 80 12.17 -16.80 -9.02
CA SER A 80 11.50 -17.58 -7.97
C SER A 80 10.66 -18.74 -8.54
N ARG A 81 10.43 -18.76 -9.87
CA ARG A 81 9.77 -19.85 -10.62
C ARG A 81 8.44 -20.25 -10.02
N ARG A 82 7.63 -19.23 -9.72
CA ARG A 82 6.31 -19.39 -9.14
C ARG A 82 5.44 -20.36 -9.93
N LYS A 83 4.65 -21.15 -9.25
CA LYS A 83 3.61 -22.03 -9.82
C LYS A 83 2.23 -21.74 -9.25
N GLU A 84 2.19 -21.26 -8.00
CA GLU A 84 0.97 -20.95 -7.29
C GLU A 84 0.26 -19.73 -7.90
N PRO A 85 -1.08 -19.71 -7.91
CA PRO A 85 -1.84 -18.56 -8.41
C PRO A 85 -1.45 -17.26 -7.72
N LEU A 86 -1.53 -16.15 -8.46
CA LEU A 86 -1.34 -14.81 -7.96
C LEU A 86 -2.58 -13.97 -8.26
N LEU A 87 -3.17 -13.39 -7.22
CA LEU A 87 -4.22 -12.41 -7.35
C LEU A 87 -3.62 -11.00 -7.34
N ILE A 88 -3.99 -10.18 -8.31
CA ILE A 88 -3.65 -8.75 -8.35
C ILE A 88 -4.97 -7.98 -8.20
N ALA A 89 -5.09 -7.22 -7.11
CA ALA A 89 -6.30 -6.48 -6.79
C ALA A 89 -5.99 -4.97 -6.68
N GLY A 90 -6.94 -4.14 -7.07
CA GLY A 90 -6.73 -2.69 -7.02
C GLY A 90 -7.89 -1.92 -7.62
N PRO A 91 -7.69 -0.62 -7.88
CA PRO A 91 -8.71 0.23 -8.49
C PRO A 91 -9.11 -0.24 -9.88
N ILE A 92 -10.23 0.28 -10.36
CA ILE A 92 -10.68 0.08 -11.76
C ILE A 92 -9.51 0.36 -12.72
N GLY A 93 -9.29 -0.58 -13.66
CA GLY A 93 -8.20 -0.53 -14.64
C GLY A 93 -6.93 -1.26 -14.22
N ILE A 94 -6.90 -1.97 -13.08
CA ILE A 94 -5.71 -2.67 -12.57
C ILE A 94 -5.08 -3.62 -13.60
N GLU A 95 -5.87 -4.42 -14.33
CA GLU A 95 -5.34 -5.30 -15.37
C GLU A 95 -4.71 -4.52 -16.53
N HIS A 96 -5.43 -3.52 -17.04
CA HIS A 96 -4.93 -2.70 -18.14
C HIS A 96 -3.61 -1.99 -17.76
N ARG A 97 -3.56 -1.40 -16.56
CA ARG A 97 -2.35 -0.72 -16.05
C ARG A 97 -1.19 -1.70 -15.85
N THR A 98 -1.46 -2.89 -15.34
CA THR A 98 -0.42 -3.94 -15.20
C THR A 98 0.17 -4.33 -16.55
N ARG A 99 -0.66 -4.59 -17.56
CA ARG A 99 -0.20 -4.93 -18.89
C ARG A 99 0.57 -3.80 -19.56
N HIS A 100 0.11 -2.54 -19.36
CA HIS A 100 0.80 -1.36 -19.89
C HIS A 100 2.17 -1.16 -19.26
N ALA A 101 2.28 -1.28 -17.93
CA ALA A 101 3.55 -1.17 -17.21
C ALA A 101 4.52 -2.26 -17.63
N LEU A 102 4.07 -3.53 -17.75
CA LEU A 102 4.88 -4.63 -18.25
C LEU A 102 5.43 -4.35 -19.64
N GLU A 103 4.60 -3.84 -20.55
CA GLU A 103 5.03 -3.54 -21.92
C GLU A 103 6.01 -2.38 -21.99
N THR A 104 5.85 -1.38 -21.11
CA THR A 104 6.71 -0.21 -21.04
C THR A 104 8.09 -0.55 -20.49
N ASP A 105 8.13 -1.29 -19.38
CA ASP A 105 9.40 -1.60 -18.70
C ASP A 105 10.13 -2.80 -19.34
N PHE A 106 9.37 -3.74 -19.90
CA PHE A 106 9.85 -4.99 -20.49
C PHE A 106 9.07 -5.30 -21.77
N PRO A 107 9.47 -4.73 -22.92
CA PRO A 107 8.78 -4.93 -24.19
C PRO A 107 8.50 -6.41 -24.49
N GLY A 108 7.23 -6.72 -24.81
CA GLY A 108 6.72 -8.09 -24.95
C GLY A 108 6.23 -8.72 -23.64
N GLY A 109 6.44 -8.07 -22.50
CA GLY A 109 6.06 -8.58 -21.19
C GLY A 109 4.54 -8.72 -21.01
N SER A 110 3.76 -7.86 -21.66
CA SER A 110 2.29 -7.89 -21.60
C SER A 110 1.66 -9.16 -22.19
N THR A 111 2.37 -9.83 -23.09
CA THR A 111 1.93 -11.05 -23.79
C THR A 111 2.71 -12.30 -23.37
N ASN A 112 3.55 -12.19 -22.33
CA ASN A 112 4.36 -13.30 -21.86
C ASN A 112 3.47 -14.48 -21.43
N PRO A 113 3.75 -15.72 -21.86
CA PRO A 113 3.04 -16.91 -21.38
C PRO A 113 3.49 -17.23 -19.95
N TRP A 114 2.69 -16.79 -18.98
CA TRP A 114 2.98 -16.99 -17.57
C TRP A 114 2.92 -18.49 -17.19
N ARG A 115 3.87 -18.94 -16.36
CA ARG A 115 3.92 -20.32 -15.85
C ARG A 115 3.03 -20.54 -14.63
N PHE A 116 2.38 -19.50 -14.14
CA PHE A 116 1.46 -19.50 -13.02
C PHE A 116 0.21 -18.70 -13.37
N PRO A 117 -0.94 -19.07 -12.80
CA PRO A 117 -2.18 -18.31 -13.02
C PRO A 117 -2.08 -16.91 -12.45
N ILE A 118 -2.43 -15.90 -13.22
CA ILE A 118 -2.61 -14.51 -12.75
C ILE A 118 -4.08 -14.17 -12.93
N SER A 119 -4.70 -13.66 -11.88
CA SER A 119 -6.06 -13.12 -11.91
C SER A 119 -6.08 -11.68 -11.44
N PHE A 120 -7.05 -10.92 -11.94
CA PHE A 120 -7.24 -9.52 -11.60
C PHE A 120 -8.60 -9.31 -10.97
N VAL A 121 -8.67 -8.49 -9.92
CA VAL A 121 -9.91 -8.09 -9.27
C VAL A 121 -9.90 -6.59 -9.07
N GLU A 122 -10.91 -5.92 -9.60
CA GLU A 122 -11.18 -4.53 -9.32
C GLU A 122 -11.93 -4.43 -7.99
N VAL A 123 -11.40 -3.62 -7.07
CA VAL A 123 -12.02 -3.32 -5.78
C VAL A 123 -12.48 -1.89 -5.81
N THR A 124 -13.76 -1.67 -5.47
CA THR A 124 -14.37 -0.34 -5.47
C THR A 124 -14.96 0.00 -4.12
N PRO A 125 -15.10 1.30 -3.77
CA PRO A 125 -15.70 1.71 -2.50
C PRO A 125 -17.13 1.17 -2.28
N ASP A 126 -17.89 0.97 -3.36
CA ASP A 126 -19.29 0.55 -3.29
C ASP A 126 -19.48 -0.97 -3.18
N ALA A 127 -18.41 -1.75 -3.32
CA ALA A 127 -18.46 -3.21 -3.35
C ALA A 127 -17.37 -3.83 -2.44
N PRO A 128 -17.63 -3.97 -1.14
CA PRO A 128 -16.74 -4.73 -0.26
C PRO A 128 -16.54 -6.17 -0.80
N ALA A 129 -15.30 -6.64 -0.74
CA ALA A 129 -14.92 -7.95 -1.23
C ALA A 129 -14.37 -8.84 -0.11
N THR A 130 -14.40 -10.15 -0.31
CA THR A 130 -13.62 -11.09 0.49
C THR A 130 -12.60 -11.74 -0.43
N LEU A 131 -11.34 -11.47 -0.22
CA LEU A 131 -10.24 -11.96 -1.02
C LEU A 131 -9.28 -12.73 -0.13
N ALA A 132 -8.96 -13.96 -0.49
CA ALA A 132 -8.10 -14.83 0.31
C ALA A 132 -8.55 -14.90 1.81
N GLY A 133 -9.85 -14.98 2.07
CA GLY A 133 -10.39 -15.02 3.45
C GLY A 133 -10.32 -13.71 4.24
N ILE A 134 -9.82 -12.65 3.66
CA ILE A 134 -9.73 -11.32 4.26
C ILE A 134 -10.88 -10.45 3.73
N ALA A 135 -11.67 -9.87 4.61
CA ALA A 135 -12.68 -8.88 4.23
C ALA A 135 -11.98 -7.55 3.91
N VAL A 136 -12.22 -7.03 2.71
CA VAL A 136 -11.61 -5.82 2.16
C VAL A 136 -12.68 -4.80 1.86
N SER A 137 -12.53 -3.59 2.39
CA SER A 137 -13.34 -2.43 2.03
C SER A 137 -12.43 -1.32 1.50
N ALA A 138 -12.75 -0.76 0.34
CA ALA A 138 -12.06 0.39 -0.22
C ALA A 138 -12.77 1.69 0.18
N PHE A 139 -12.02 2.77 0.27
CA PHE A 139 -12.50 4.11 0.57
C PHE A 139 -11.90 5.10 -0.42
N PRO A 140 -12.68 6.02 -0.99
CA PRO A 140 -12.16 6.99 -1.96
C PRO A 140 -11.21 7.97 -1.27
N MET A 141 -10.05 8.19 -1.88
CA MET A 141 -9.03 9.12 -1.39
C MET A 141 -8.85 10.30 -2.35
N VAL A 142 -8.45 11.45 -1.79
CA VAL A 142 -8.24 12.69 -2.53
C VAL A 142 -6.78 12.80 -2.91
N HIS A 143 -6.45 12.38 -4.12
CA HIS A 143 -5.09 12.40 -4.65
C HIS A 143 -5.09 12.76 -6.15
N ASP A 144 -4.12 12.34 -6.93
CA ASP A 144 -4.04 12.64 -8.36
C ASP A 144 -4.92 11.69 -9.19
N GLU A 145 -6.02 12.20 -9.72
CA GLU A 145 -6.96 11.41 -10.55
C GLU A 145 -6.30 10.79 -11.79
N ARG A 146 -5.17 11.33 -12.26
CA ARG A 146 -4.40 10.77 -13.39
C ARG A 146 -3.73 9.44 -13.02
N ALA A 147 -3.49 9.22 -11.73
CA ALA A 147 -3.01 7.95 -11.19
C ALA A 147 -4.11 6.86 -11.09
N GLY A 148 -5.30 7.11 -11.64
CA GLY A 148 -6.49 6.28 -11.50
C GLY A 148 -7.28 6.61 -10.24
N PRO A 149 -8.37 5.88 -9.97
CA PRO A 149 -9.08 6.04 -8.71
C PRO A 149 -8.15 5.72 -7.54
N CYS A 150 -7.94 6.71 -6.64
CA CYS A 150 -7.09 6.54 -5.47
C CYS A 150 -7.94 6.03 -4.31
N GLN A 151 -7.46 5.01 -3.59
CA GLN A 151 -8.23 4.34 -2.55
C GLN A 151 -7.37 4.02 -1.33
N GLY A 152 -7.98 4.16 -0.14
CA GLY A 152 -7.50 3.52 1.07
C GLY A 152 -8.19 2.18 1.28
N TYR A 153 -7.57 1.29 2.03
CA TYR A 153 -8.09 -0.05 2.30
C TYR A 153 -8.24 -0.32 3.79
N ARG A 154 -9.33 -0.97 4.11
CA ARG A 154 -9.59 -1.56 5.42
C ARG A 154 -9.60 -3.08 5.27
N LEU A 155 -8.68 -3.75 5.94
CA LEU A 155 -8.54 -5.20 5.96
C LEU A 155 -9.03 -5.75 7.29
N SER A 156 -9.90 -6.76 7.26
CA SER A 156 -10.42 -7.40 8.46
C SER A 156 -10.25 -8.92 8.37
N ALA A 157 -9.57 -9.50 9.36
CA ALA A 157 -9.39 -10.94 9.48
C ALA A 157 -9.19 -11.34 10.95
N GLY A 158 -9.79 -12.45 11.38
CA GLY A 158 -9.64 -12.97 12.76
C GLY A 158 -10.03 -11.98 13.85
N GLY A 159 -11.01 -11.11 13.62
CA GLY A 159 -11.42 -10.06 14.55
C GLY A 159 -10.45 -8.88 14.67
N LYS A 160 -9.41 -8.84 13.85
CA LYS A 160 -8.43 -7.74 13.77
C LYS A 160 -8.73 -6.88 12.55
N VAL A 161 -8.48 -5.59 12.67
CA VAL A 161 -8.70 -4.60 11.62
C VAL A 161 -7.46 -3.75 11.43
N PHE A 162 -6.97 -3.71 10.21
CA PHE A 162 -5.92 -2.80 9.75
C PHE A 162 -6.49 -1.82 8.73
N ALA A 163 -6.16 -0.55 8.85
CA ALA A 163 -6.55 0.50 7.92
C ALA A 163 -5.30 1.16 7.31
N TYR A 164 -5.34 1.40 6.00
CA TYR A 164 -4.27 2.07 5.27
C TYR A 164 -4.85 3.10 4.31
N SER A 165 -4.39 4.34 4.38
CA SER A 165 -4.94 5.43 3.57
C SER A 165 -4.52 5.37 2.10
N GLY A 166 -3.35 4.80 1.76
CA GLY A 166 -2.67 5.20 0.55
C GLY A 166 -2.32 6.68 0.58
N ASP A 167 -2.09 7.28 -0.57
CA ASP A 167 -1.84 8.71 -0.68
C ASP A 167 -3.14 9.51 -0.72
N THR A 168 -3.19 10.59 0.04
CA THR A 168 -4.40 11.42 0.14
C THR A 168 -4.14 12.77 0.79
N ALA A 169 -4.83 13.81 0.37
CA ALA A 169 -5.10 14.96 1.22
C ALA A 169 -6.13 14.58 2.31
N TRP A 170 -6.44 15.49 3.23
CA TRP A 170 -7.52 15.24 4.17
C TRP A 170 -8.85 15.02 3.45
N THR A 171 -9.53 13.93 3.82
CA THR A 171 -10.88 13.62 3.35
C THR A 171 -11.71 13.03 4.48
N GLU A 172 -13.01 13.26 4.47
CA GLU A 172 -13.94 12.68 5.45
C GLU A 172 -13.97 11.14 5.38
N ALA A 173 -13.54 10.54 4.26
CA ALA A 173 -13.43 9.09 4.10
C ALA A 173 -12.37 8.46 5.05
N LEU A 174 -11.44 9.23 5.57
CA LEU A 174 -10.48 8.76 6.59
C LEU A 174 -11.16 8.38 7.91
N ILE A 175 -12.30 8.98 8.23
CA ILE A 175 -13.03 8.71 9.47
C ILE A 175 -13.59 7.29 9.49
N PRO A 176 -14.44 6.86 8.53
CA PRO A 176 -14.91 5.48 8.49
C PRO A 176 -13.78 4.47 8.16
N LEU A 177 -12.75 4.86 7.42
CA LEU A 177 -11.57 4.02 7.21
C LEU A 177 -10.91 3.66 8.55
N ALA A 178 -10.70 4.65 9.43
CA ALA A 178 -10.05 4.50 10.74
C ALA A 178 -10.93 3.80 11.79
N ALA A 179 -12.25 3.78 11.61
CA ALA A 179 -13.20 3.43 12.66
C ALA A 179 -12.93 2.07 13.32
N GLY A 180 -12.49 2.07 14.59
CA GLY A 180 -12.20 0.87 15.38
C GLY A 180 -11.05 0.02 14.83
N ALA A 181 -10.17 0.57 13.99
CA ALA A 181 -8.98 -0.13 13.53
C ALA A 181 -7.98 -0.34 14.68
N GLY A 182 -7.34 -1.51 14.72
CA GLY A 182 -6.23 -1.78 15.64
C GLY A 182 -5.02 -0.91 15.31
N ALA A 183 -4.80 -0.62 14.00
CA ALA A 183 -3.87 0.39 13.53
C ALA A 183 -4.40 1.05 12.26
N LEU A 184 -4.20 2.36 12.16
CA LEU A 184 -4.31 3.16 10.95
C LEU A 184 -2.90 3.56 10.52
N LEU A 185 -2.48 3.11 9.35
CA LEU A 185 -1.31 3.65 8.66
C LEU A 185 -1.81 4.75 7.73
N VAL A 186 -1.40 5.99 7.96
CA VAL A 186 -1.90 7.15 7.23
C VAL A 186 -0.77 7.97 6.65
N GLU A 187 -0.93 8.41 5.41
CA GLU A 187 -0.01 9.37 4.81
C GLU A 187 0.13 10.62 5.68
N CYS A 188 1.35 11.15 5.76
CA CYS A 188 1.62 12.45 6.33
C CYS A 188 2.87 13.04 5.66
N TYR A 189 2.70 13.62 4.47
CA TYR A 189 3.82 14.02 3.62
C TYR A 189 4.56 15.25 4.14
N ALA A 190 3.83 16.28 4.53
CA ALA A 190 4.40 17.55 4.93
C ALA A 190 4.12 17.88 6.40
N TRP A 191 4.96 18.75 7.00
CA TRP A 191 4.71 19.26 8.34
C TRP A 191 3.50 20.21 8.36
N ASN A 192 3.54 21.28 7.58
CA ASN A 192 2.50 22.31 7.54
C ASN A 192 2.21 22.88 6.15
N ALA A 193 2.90 22.40 5.11
CA ALA A 193 2.66 22.85 3.75
C ALA A 193 1.36 22.23 3.23
N LYS A 194 0.39 23.08 2.89
CA LYS A 194 -0.89 22.66 2.32
C LYS A 194 -0.71 22.25 0.86
N LEU A 195 -0.70 20.96 0.61
CA LEU A 195 -0.62 20.38 -0.72
C LEU A 195 -2.01 19.87 -1.13
N ALA A 196 -2.36 20.05 -2.39
CA ALA A 196 -3.70 19.69 -2.88
C ALA A 196 -3.98 18.18 -2.79
N ASN A 197 -2.94 17.35 -2.90
CA ASN A 197 -3.04 15.91 -3.09
C ASN A 197 -2.37 15.10 -1.97
N HIS A 198 -1.85 15.75 -0.93
CA HIS A 198 -1.13 15.11 0.16
C HIS A 198 -1.52 15.70 1.51
N LEU A 199 -1.50 14.87 2.55
CA LEU A 199 -1.83 15.27 3.90
C LEU A 199 -0.63 15.92 4.59
N ASP A 200 -0.87 17.02 5.28
CA ASP A 200 0.08 17.65 6.19
C ASP A 200 -0.27 17.35 7.65
N TYR A 201 0.75 17.42 8.51
CA TYR A 201 0.58 17.07 9.91
C TYR A 201 -0.35 18.04 10.68
N GLU A 202 -0.30 19.35 10.41
CA GLU A 202 -1.21 20.29 11.08
C GLU A 202 -2.68 19.95 10.80
N THR A 203 -3.01 19.59 9.56
CA THR A 203 -4.36 19.16 9.19
C THR A 203 -4.73 17.85 9.88
N LEU A 204 -3.81 16.86 9.92
CA LEU A 204 -4.03 15.62 10.65
C LEU A 204 -4.28 15.88 12.14
N ALA A 205 -3.43 16.67 12.78
CA ALA A 205 -3.52 16.99 14.20
C ALA A 205 -4.85 17.66 14.58
N GLN A 206 -5.35 18.58 13.74
CA GLN A 206 -6.65 19.23 13.94
C GLN A 206 -7.84 18.26 13.86
N ASN A 207 -7.69 17.15 13.15
CA ASN A 207 -8.74 16.15 12.93
C ASN A 207 -8.50 14.83 13.67
N ARG A 208 -7.41 14.72 14.43
CA ARG A 208 -6.96 13.49 15.07
C ARG A 208 -8.05 12.82 15.93
N ASP A 209 -8.78 13.58 16.71
CA ASP A 209 -9.82 13.06 17.60
C ASP A 209 -11.02 12.45 16.88
N ARG A 210 -11.13 12.67 15.58
CA ARG A 210 -12.15 12.09 14.69
C ARG A 210 -11.72 10.70 14.16
N LEU A 211 -10.44 10.33 14.30
CA LEU A 211 -9.89 9.06 13.83
C LEU A 211 -9.84 8.06 14.99
N SER A 212 -10.84 7.17 15.06
CA SER A 212 -11.00 6.23 16.18
C SER A 212 -10.22 4.92 15.98
N ALA A 213 -8.95 5.01 15.58
CA ALA A 213 -8.01 3.88 15.56
C ALA A 213 -7.27 3.77 16.90
N ALA A 214 -6.93 2.53 17.32
CA ALA A 214 -6.17 2.32 18.56
C ALA A 214 -4.72 2.84 18.45
N ARG A 215 -4.12 2.76 17.25
CA ARG A 215 -2.81 3.29 16.91
C ARG A 215 -2.91 4.06 15.60
N ILE A 216 -2.26 5.22 15.54
CA ILE A 216 -2.08 6.00 14.31
C ILE A 216 -0.59 6.03 14.00
N VAL A 217 -0.22 5.59 12.79
CA VAL A 217 1.16 5.50 12.32
C VAL A 217 1.28 6.31 11.04
N LEU A 218 2.22 7.26 11.04
CA LEU A 218 2.46 8.17 9.91
C LEU A 218 3.42 7.54 8.92
N THR A 219 3.12 7.61 7.63
CA THR A 219 3.96 7.07 6.55
C THR A 219 4.06 8.06 5.40
N HIS A 220 4.82 7.73 4.35
CA HIS A 220 4.97 8.54 3.14
C HIS A 220 5.50 9.97 3.44
N MET A 221 6.41 10.07 4.43
CA MET A 221 6.88 11.34 4.97
C MET A 221 7.94 11.97 4.07
N GLY A 222 7.66 13.19 3.62
CA GLY A 222 8.61 14.03 2.88
C GLY A 222 9.61 14.76 3.80
N VAL A 223 10.47 15.57 3.19
CA VAL A 223 11.60 16.23 3.87
C VAL A 223 11.19 17.04 5.10
N SER A 224 10.14 17.86 5.01
CA SER A 224 9.72 18.70 6.14
C SER A 224 9.19 17.92 7.32
N MET A 225 8.50 16.80 7.04
CA MET A 225 7.99 15.92 8.09
C MET A 225 9.11 15.13 8.76
N LEU A 226 10.09 14.64 7.99
CA LEU A 226 11.25 13.92 8.51
C LEU A 226 12.22 14.83 9.30
N ALA A 227 12.32 16.10 8.91
CA ALA A 227 13.16 17.08 9.61
C ALA A 227 12.57 17.53 10.95
N HIS A 228 11.30 17.27 11.22
CA HIS A 228 10.68 17.60 12.51
C HIS A 228 11.08 16.56 13.56
N GLU A 229 11.89 16.96 14.54
CA GLU A 229 12.48 16.04 15.53
C GLU A 229 11.66 15.90 16.81
N GLU A 230 10.74 16.84 17.07
CA GLU A 230 9.94 16.80 18.30
C GLU A 230 9.04 15.55 18.34
N PRO A 231 8.84 14.96 19.53
CA PRO A 231 7.94 13.83 19.71
C PRO A 231 6.49 14.19 19.31
N LEU A 232 5.83 13.26 18.64
CA LEU A 232 4.43 13.35 18.26
C LEU A 232 3.62 12.32 19.03
N PRO A 233 2.31 12.55 19.20
CA PRO A 233 1.40 11.53 19.73
C PRO A 233 1.30 10.29 18.84
N GLU A 234 1.49 10.47 17.52
CA GLU A 234 1.47 9.41 16.52
C GLU A 234 2.86 8.78 16.36
N GLU A 235 2.86 7.50 16.01
CA GLU A 235 4.08 6.80 15.64
C GLU A 235 4.52 7.21 14.23
N ARG A 236 5.81 7.19 13.96
CA ARG A 236 6.38 7.39 12.61
C ARG A 236 6.84 6.06 12.05
N ALA A 237 6.34 5.68 10.89
CA ALA A 237 6.78 4.50 10.20
C ALA A 237 8.26 4.59 9.81
N PHE A 238 8.92 3.45 9.76
CA PHE A 238 10.26 3.27 9.20
C PHE A 238 10.34 1.89 8.54
N ASP A 239 11.29 1.73 7.62
CA ASP A 239 11.49 0.47 6.91
C ASP A 239 11.88 -0.65 7.89
N GLY A 240 11.12 -1.73 7.89
CA GLY A 240 11.25 -2.85 8.81
C GLY A 240 10.38 -2.75 10.08
N MET A 241 9.59 -1.69 10.28
CA MET A 241 8.65 -1.59 11.40
C MET A 241 7.58 -2.67 11.32
N VAL A 242 7.28 -3.30 12.47
CA VAL A 242 6.27 -4.36 12.58
C VAL A 242 5.12 -3.91 13.47
N LEU A 243 3.91 -4.00 12.94
CA LEU A 243 2.66 -3.75 13.67
C LEU A 243 1.97 -5.08 13.93
N ALA A 244 1.88 -5.50 15.18
CA ALA A 244 1.11 -6.67 15.62
C ALA A 244 -0.25 -6.23 16.15
N LEU A 245 -1.37 -6.75 15.61
CA LEU A 245 -2.75 -6.43 15.98
C LEU A 245 -3.40 -7.58 16.76
#